data_422f299dbcce40f9fe6dc7863ff3d980
#
_entry.id   422f299dbcce40f9fe6dc7863ff3d980
#
_cell.length_a   1.000
_cell.length_b   1.000
_cell.length_c   1.000
_cell.angle_alpha   90.00
_cell.angle_beta   90.00
_cell.angle_gamma   90.00
#
_symmetry.space_group_name_H-M   'P 1'
#
loop_
_entity.id
_entity.type
_entity.pdbx_description
1 polymer ?
#
loop_
_entity_poly.entity_id
_entity_poly.type
_entity_poly.pdbx_seq_one_letter_code
_entity_poly.pdbx_strand_id
1 'polypeptide(L)'
;GVVFSVSNVCIQTAINSFGSDAVAGSATGLNFEYFTYFTISAFAQAAVTFTSQNYGARNFKRCKKIFVYSMISSVVICGLMSAIFVVWRDFFAEIYTTDKAVLEYASIRMVHVLLFECLASSYEIGGAALRGLGYSMTPAVLTVLGSCVFRLIWIYTVFNKFRSFEMLMNVYPVSWIIT
;
A
#
# COMPACT_ATOMS: atom_id res chain seq x y z
N GLY A 1 10.85 -10.48 -1.37
CA GLY A 1 12.10 -9.98 -1.71
C GLY A 1 12.34 -9.53 -3.15
N VAL A 2 13.11 -10.30 -3.93
CA VAL A 2 13.62 -9.86 -5.25
C VAL A 2 12.52 -9.46 -6.24
N VAL A 3 11.47 -10.25 -6.39
CA VAL A 3 10.37 -9.96 -7.34
C VAL A 3 9.67 -8.65 -7.00
N PHE A 4 9.49 -8.36 -5.72
CA PHE A 4 8.91 -7.10 -5.26
C PHE A 4 9.80 -5.90 -5.60
N SER A 5 11.11 -6.04 -5.42
CA SER A 5 12.09 -5.02 -5.79
C SER A 5 12.10 -4.75 -7.31
N VAL A 6 12.03 -5.79 -8.13
CA VAL A 6 11.92 -5.64 -9.60
C VAL A 6 10.66 -4.88 -9.99
N SER A 7 9.51 -5.21 -9.42
CA SER A 7 8.25 -4.50 -9.67
C SER A 7 8.36 -3.01 -9.31
N ASN A 8 8.95 -2.68 -8.16
CA ASN A 8 9.15 -1.31 -7.74
C ASN A 8 10.11 -0.54 -8.65
N VAL A 9 11.19 -1.17 -9.12
CA VAL A 9 12.13 -0.56 -10.09
C VAL A 9 11.41 -0.26 -11.40
N CYS A 10 10.56 -1.15 -11.91
CA CYS A 10 9.79 -0.90 -13.13
C CYS A 10 8.82 0.29 -12.97
N ILE A 11 8.12 0.39 -11.83
CA ILE A 11 7.26 1.54 -11.53
C ILE A 11 8.09 2.82 -11.44
N GLN A 12 9.23 2.79 -10.75
CA GLN A 12 10.11 3.94 -10.62
C GLN A 12 10.66 4.40 -11.98
N THR A 13 11.00 3.45 -12.86
CA THR A 13 11.41 3.76 -14.24
C THR A 13 10.28 4.45 -15.01
N ALA A 14 9.04 4.00 -14.83
CA ALA A 14 7.88 4.66 -15.43
C ALA A 14 7.67 6.08 -14.86
N ILE A 15 7.84 6.29 -13.56
CA ILE A 15 7.78 7.63 -12.93
C ILE A 15 8.88 8.54 -13.51
N ASN A 16 10.11 8.04 -13.64
CA ASN A 16 11.23 8.79 -14.18
C ASN A 16 10.97 9.28 -15.63
N SER A 17 10.14 8.59 -16.39
CA SER A 17 9.78 9.00 -17.76
C SER A 17 8.96 10.28 -17.84
N PHE A 18 8.37 10.75 -16.72
CA PHE A 18 7.64 12.02 -16.62
C PHE A 18 8.51 13.21 -16.23
N GLY A 19 9.80 12.99 -15.94
CA GLY A 19 10.75 14.05 -15.60
C GLY A 19 10.99 14.23 -14.10
N SER A 20 11.85 15.20 -13.77
CA SER A 20 12.32 15.46 -12.39
C SER A 20 11.19 15.85 -11.44
N ASP A 21 10.23 16.64 -11.91
CA ASP A 21 9.14 17.15 -11.09
C ASP A 21 8.18 16.03 -10.66
N ALA A 22 7.94 15.07 -11.57
CA ALA A 22 7.18 13.87 -11.26
C ALA A 22 7.88 12.97 -10.24
N VAL A 23 9.20 12.83 -10.36
CA VAL A 23 10.02 12.08 -9.40
C VAL A 23 9.97 12.71 -8.03
N ALA A 24 10.17 14.04 -7.94
CA ALA A 24 10.14 14.78 -6.68
C ALA A 24 8.74 14.76 -6.06
N GLY A 25 7.68 15.00 -6.84
CA GLY A 25 6.30 14.95 -6.38
C GLY A 25 5.89 13.55 -5.91
N SER A 26 6.27 12.53 -6.66
CA SER A 26 6.04 11.14 -6.26
C SER A 26 6.75 10.79 -4.95
N ALA A 27 7.99 11.25 -4.74
CA ALA A 27 8.72 11.05 -3.50
C ALA A 27 8.06 11.77 -2.31
N THR A 28 7.54 12.97 -2.52
CA THR A 28 6.79 13.73 -1.52
C THR A 28 5.53 12.96 -1.08
N GLY A 29 4.72 12.49 -2.02
CA GLY A 29 3.54 11.68 -1.70
C GLY A 29 3.88 10.37 -0.98
N LEU A 30 4.96 9.71 -1.39
CA LEU A 30 5.43 8.45 -0.80
C LEU A 30 5.78 8.59 0.70
N ASN A 31 6.29 9.75 1.14
CA ASN A 31 6.56 9.95 2.56
C ASN A 31 5.30 9.80 3.43
N PHE A 32 4.14 10.28 2.94
CA PHE A 32 2.87 10.16 3.66
C PHE A 32 2.32 8.73 3.58
N GLU A 33 2.53 8.01 2.47
CA GLU A 33 2.20 6.59 2.35
C GLU A 33 2.95 5.75 3.39
N TYR A 34 4.22 6.07 3.69
CA TYR A 34 4.97 5.37 4.73
C TYR A 34 4.35 5.48 6.12
N PHE A 35 3.77 6.62 6.49
CA PHE A 35 3.08 6.74 7.79
C PHE A 35 1.90 5.77 7.88
N THR A 36 1.07 5.72 6.85
CA THR A 36 -0.08 4.80 6.77
C THR A 36 0.38 3.35 6.72
N TYR A 37 1.36 3.04 5.88
CA TYR A 37 1.90 1.70 5.73
C TYR A 37 2.52 1.16 7.02
N PHE A 38 3.29 1.95 7.76
CA PHE A 38 3.84 1.52 9.05
C PHE A 38 2.75 1.28 10.09
N THR A 39 1.67 2.04 10.04
CA THR A 39 0.49 1.80 10.88
C THR A 39 -0.16 0.46 10.53
N ILE A 40 -0.39 0.16 9.25
CA ILE A 40 -0.89 -1.15 8.80
C ILE A 40 0.04 -2.27 9.27
N SER A 41 1.35 -2.09 9.09
CA SER A 41 2.38 -3.06 9.48
C SER A 41 2.37 -3.33 11.00
N ALA A 42 2.13 -2.32 11.82
CA ALA A 42 2.02 -2.49 13.27
C ALA A 42 0.81 -3.37 13.65
N PHE A 43 -0.36 -3.13 13.04
CA PHE A 43 -1.53 -3.98 13.23
C PHE A 43 -1.30 -5.40 12.69
N ALA A 44 -0.63 -5.55 11.55
CA ALA A 44 -0.28 -6.86 10.99
C ALA A 44 0.65 -7.63 11.93
N GLN A 45 1.67 -6.99 12.48
CA GLN A 45 2.59 -7.62 13.44
C GLN A 45 1.88 -8.05 14.73
N ALA A 46 0.99 -7.21 15.26
CA ALA A 46 0.14 -7.58 16.39
C ALA A 46 -0.75 -8.78 16.05
N ALA A 47 -1.37 -8.78 14.87
CA ALA A 47 -2.22 -9.89 14.40
C ALA A 47 -1.44 -11.22 14.31
N VAL A 48 -0.21 -11.22 13.76
CA VAL A 48 0.66 -12.43 13.74
C VAL A 48 0.90 -12.90 15.17
N THR A 49 1.36 -12.02 16.06
CA THR A 49 1.77 -12.38 17.42
C THR A 49 0.61 -12.95 18.22
N PHE A 50 -0.52 -12.25 18.28
CA PHE A 50 -1.66 -12.72 19.05
C PHE A 50 -2.33 -13.94 18.42
N THR A 51 -2.37 -14.07 17.10
CA THR A 51 -2.93 -15.24 16.43
C THR A 51 -2.09 -16.47 16.74
N SER A 52 -0.76 -16.40 16.64
CA SER A 52 0.12 -17.55 16.91
C SER A 52 0.03 -18.02 18.35
N GLN A 53 -0.01 -17.10 19.33
CA GLN A 53 -0.17 -17.44 20.75
C GLN A 53 -1.50 -18.15 21.03
N ASN A 54 -2.60 -17.64 20.48
CA ASN A 54 -3.92 -18.22 20.70
C ASN A 54 -4.14 -19.50 19.89
N TYR A 55 -3.50 -19.65 18.75
CA TYR A 55 -3.50 -20.87 17.97
C TYR A 55 -2.76 -21.98 18.70
N GLY A 56 -1.56 -21.70 19.24
CA GLY A 56 -0.82 -22.65 20.08
C GLY A 56 -1.60 -23.08 21.33
N ALA A 57 -2.37 -22.17 21.92
CA ALA A 57 -3.28 -22.45 23.03
C ALA A 57 -4.61 -23.12 22.61
N ARG A 58 -4.79 -23.47 21.32
CA ARG A 58 -6.01 -24.04 20.72
C ARG A 58 -7.28 -23.17 20.92
N ASN A 59 -7.11 -21.86 21.11
CA ASN A 59 -8.23 -20.91 21.27
C ASN A 59 -8.63 -20.28 19.92
N PHE A 60 -9.18 -21.08 19.03
CA PHE A 60 -9.56 -20.68 17.67
C PHE A 60 -10.61 -19.57 17.63
N LYS A 61 -11.53 -19.52 18.62
CA LYS A 61 -12.52 -18.45 18.72
C LYS A 61 -11.83 -17.09 18.91
N ARG A 62 -10.75 -17.06 19.70
CA ARG A 62 -9.98 -15.83 19.95
C ARG A 62 -9.14 -15.44 18.74
N CYS A 63 -8.58 -16.40 17.99
CA CYS A 63 -7.90 -16.12 16.73
C CYS A 63 -8.81 -15.37 15.74
N LYS A 64 -10.08 -15.81 15.59
CA LYS A 64 -11.06 -15.13 14.73
C LYS A 64 -11.34 -13.69 15.22
N LYS A 65 -11.48 -13.48 16.52
CA LYS A 65 -11.68 -12.13 17.07
C LYS A 65 -10.47 -11.22 16.83
N ILE A 66 -9.25 -11.74 17.00
CA ILE A 66 -8.01 -11.00 16.73
C ILE A 66 -7.98 -10.54 15.27
N PHE A 67 -8.28 -11.44 14.33
CA PHE A 67 -8.35 -11.08 12.91
C PHE A 67 -9.35 -9.96 12.66
N VAL A 68 -10.58 -10.08 13.14
CA VAL A 68 -11.65 -9.09 12.92
C VAL A 68 -11.29 -7.74 13.53
N TYR A 69 -10.83 -7.72 14.80
CA TYR A 69 -10.46 -6.47 15.46
C TYR A 69 -9.24 -5.80 14.81
N SER A 70 -8.20 -6.56 14.46
CA SER A 70 -7.04 -6.02 13.77
C SER A 70 -7.42 -5.45 12.40
N MET A 71 -8.29 -6.14 11.66
CA MET A 71 -8.78 -5.68 10.36
C MET A 71 -9.56 -4.36 10.48
N ILE A 72 -10.57 -4.32 11.34
CA ILE A 72 -11.40 -3.12 11.55
C ILE A 72 -10.55 -1.95 12.03
N SER A 73 -9.70 -2.17 13.04
CA SER A 73 -8.86 -1.12 13.61
C SER A 73 -7.87 -0.58 12.56
N SER A 74 -7.23 -1.47 11.79
CA SER A 74 -6.31 -1.07 10.73
C SER A 74 -7.01 -0.25 9.65
N VAL A 75 -8.13 -0.73 9.12
CA VAL A 75 -8.89 -0.01 8.07
C VAL A 75 -9.39 1.35 8.56
N VAL A 76 -9.94 1.42 9.77
CA VAL A 76 -10.48 2.67 10.33
C VAL A 76 -9.36 3.68 10.57
N ILE A 77 -8.29 3.27 11.27
CA ILE A 77 -7.21 4.20 11.63
C ILE A 77 -6.46 4.65 10.38
N CYS A 78 -6.10 3.73 9.49
CA CYS A 78 -5.41 4.08 8.24
C CYS A 78 -6.29 4.89 7.30
N GLY A 79 -7.58 4.57 7.20
CA GLY A 79 -8.54 5.34 6.43
C GLY A 79 -8.70 6.78 6.94
N LEU A 80 -8.75 6.98 8.25
CA LEU A 80 -8.77 8.32 8.86
C LEU A 80 -7.47 9.08 8.60
N MET A 81 -6.31 8.43 8.77
CA MET A 81 -5.01 9.06 8.48
C MET A 81 -4.90 9.46 7.01
N SER A 82 -5.24 8.56 6.10
CA SER A 82 -5.24 8.83 4.66
C SER A 82 -6.19 9.98 4.31
N ALA A 83 -7.38 10.00 4.88
CA ALA A 83 -8.35 11.08 4.67
C ALA A 83 -7.80 12.44 5.15
N ILE A 84 -7.17 12.48 6.33
CA ILE A 84 -6.52 13.70 6.85
C ILE A 84 -5.44 14.20 5.88
N PHE A 85 -4.53 13.33 5.47
CA PHE A 85 -3.45 13.72 4.56
C PHE A 85 -3.97 14.16 3.18
N VAL A 86 -5.02 13.53 2.66
CA VAL A 86 -5.58 13.89 1.34
C VAL A 86 -6.40 15.18 1.41
N VAL A 87 -7.20 15.39 2.47
CA VAL A 87 -7.98 16.63 2.63
C VAL A 87 -7.08 17.86 2.77
N TRP A 88 -6.00 17.74 3.51
CA TRP A 88 -5.00 18.82 3.70
C TRP A 88 -3.72 18.59 2.89
N ARG A 89 -3.81 17.92 1.74
CA ARG A 89 -2.65 17.53 0.92
C ARG A 89 -1.76 18.70 0.51
N ASP A 90 -2.37 19.84 0.20
CA ASP A 90 -1.62 21.04 -0.22
C ASP A 90 -0.73 21.53 0.94
N PHE A 91 -1.31 21.67 2.14
CA PHE A 91 -0.57 22.03 3.35
C PHE A 91 0.57 21.06 3.65
N PHE A 92 0.30 19.75 3.60
CA PHE A 92 1.32 18.74 3.88
C PHE A 92 2.41 18.67 2.82
N ALA A 93 2.06 18.80 1.53
CA ALA A 93 3.02 18.78 0.45
C ALA A 93 3.90 20.04 0.44
N GLU A 94 3.36 21.20 0.80
CA GLU A 94 4.09 22.48 0.91
C GLU A 94 5.18 22.46 1.99
N ILE A 95 5.11 21.56 2.98
CA ILE A 95 6.20 21.35 3.95
C ILE A 95 7.50 20.88 3.26
N TYR A 96 7.38 20.16 2.14
CA TYR A 96 8.53 19.61 1.41
C TYR A 96 9.00 20.50 0.27
N THR A 97 8.08 21.20 -0.41
CA THR A 97 8.41 22.01 -1.59
C THR A 97 7.37 23.09 -1.83
N THR A 98 7.79 24.19 -2.44
CA THR A 98 6.91 25.26 -2.91
C THR A 98 6.76 25.26 -4.44
N ASP A 99 7.42 24.35 -5.14
CA ASP A 99 7.33 24.24 -6.60
C ASP A 99 5.96 23.65 -7.00
N LYS A 100 5.21 24.43 -7.75
CA LYS A 100 3.84 24.09 -8.17
C LYS A 100 3.77 22.82 -9.02
N ALA A 101 4.74 22.58 -9.89
CA ALA A 101 4.77 21.40 -10.73
C ALA A 101 4.99 20.13 -9.88
N VAL A 102 5.87 20.21 -8.89
CA VAL A 102 6.11 19.11 -7.94
C VAL A 102 4.88 18.85 -7.05
N LEU A 103 4.21 19.93 -6.59
CA LEU A 103 2.99 19.83 -5.78
C LEU A 103 1.84 19.16 -6.53
N GLU A 104 1.70 19.42 -7.84
CA GLU A 104 0.68 18.78 -8.67
C GLU A 104 0.87 17.25 -8.72
N TYR A 105 2.09 16.78 -8.99
CA TYR A 105 2.39 15.33 -8.98
C TYR A 105 2.24 14.70 -7.59
N ALA A 106 2.63 15.40 -6.53
CA ALA A 106 2.41 14.94 -5.16
C ALA A 106 0.92 14.79 -4.85
N SER A 107 0.10 15.77 -5.23
CA SER A 107 -1.35 15.75 -5.06
C SER A 107 -2.00 14.58 -5.81
N ILE A 108 -1.61 14.33 -7.07
CA ILE A 108 -2.10 13.18 -7.85
C ILE A 108 -1.79 11.87 -7.12
N ARG A 109 -0.55 11.69 -6.68
CA ARG A 109 -0.16 10.48 -5.96
C ARG A 109 -0.94 10.30 -4.66
N MET A 110 -1.08 11.35 -3.85
CA MET A 110 -1.84 11.28 -2.59
C MET A 110 -3.31 10.92 -2.84
N VAL A 111 -3.95 11.47 -3.86
CA VAL A 111 -5.35 11.16 -4.18
C VAL A 111 -5.52 9.74 -4.74
N HIS A 112 -4.64 9.30 -5.64
CA HIS A 112 -4.80 8.01 -6.33
C HIS A 112 -4.23 6.82 -5.56
N VAL A 113 -3.26 7.04 -4.67
CA VAL A 113 -2.60 5.97 -3.92
C VAL A 113 -2.97 6.04 -2.44
N LEU A 114 -2.61 7.15 -1.77
CA LEU A 114 -2.74 7.27 -0.32
C LEU A 114 -4.20 7.17 0.15
N LEU A 115 -5.16 7.74 -0.58
CA LEU A 115 -6.59 7.66 -0.24
C LEU A 115 -7.08 6.20 -0.16
N PHE A 116 -6.57 5.35 -1.02
CA PHE A 116 -6.97 3.95 -1.11
C PHE A 116 -6.06 2.99 -0.34
N GLU A 117 -5.03 3.49 0.33
CA GLU A 117 -4.04 2.65 1.02
C GLU A 117 -4.65 1.82 2.17
N CYS A 118 -5.79 2.25 2.74
CA CYS A 118 -6.53 1.44 3.69
C CYS A 118 -6.96 0.06 3.12
N LEU A 119 -7.09 -0.07 1.79
CA LEU A 119 -7.35 -1.36 1.13
C LEU A 119 -6.18 -2.34 1.32
N ALA A 120 -4.96 -1.85 1.45
CA ALA A 120 -3.79 -2.68 1.74
C ALA A 120 -3.91 -3.42 3.06
N SER A 121 -4.70 -2.91 4.02
CA SER A 121 -5.00 -3.61 5.27
C SER A 121 -5.62 -4.99 5.03
N SER A 122 -6.41 -5.16 3.97
CA SER A 122 -7.11 -6.43 3.70
C SER A 122 -6.13 -7.59 3.47
N TYR A 123 -5.16 -7.42 2.59
CA TYR A 123 -4.18 -8.47 2.32
C TYR A 123 -3.08 -8.53 3.38
N GLU A 124 -2.67 -7.41 3.98
CA GLU A 124 -1.65 -7.42 5.03
C GLU A 124 -2.14 -8.09 6.31
N ILE A 125 -3.33 -7.75 6.81
CA ILE A 125 -3.92 -8.38 8.00
C ILE A 125 -4.33 -9.83 7.70
N GLY A 126 -4.88 -10.10 6.50
CA GLY A 126 -5.18 -11.47 6.06
C GLY A 126 -3.93 -12.34 6.00
N GLY A 127 -2.86 -11.84 5.39
CA GLY A 127 -1.56 -12.51 5.36
C GLY A 127 -0.94 -12.69 6.74
N ALA A 128 -1.09 -11.69 7.63
CA ALA A 128 -0.63 -11.76 9.01
C ALA A 128 -1.35 -12.88 9.79
N ALA A 129 -2.66 -12.99 9.65
CA ALA A 129 -3.44 -14.06 10.27
C ALA A 129 -2.99 -15.44 9.78
N LEU A 130 -2.77 -15.63 8.48
CA LEU A 130 -2.26 -16.87 7.91
C LEU A 130 -0.85 -17.19 8.44
N ARG A 131 0.05 -16.21 8.51
CA ARG A 131 1.38 -16.40 9.10
C ARG A 131 1.29 -16.79 10.58
N GLY A 132 0.36 -16.19 11.34
CA GLY A 132 0.10 -16.57 12.73
C GLY A 132 -0.44 -17.97 12.93
N LEU A 133 -1.11 -18.54 11.91
CA LEU A 133 -1.56 -19.93 11.86
C LEU A 133 -0.49 -20.90 11.33
N GLY A 134 0.69 -20.41 10.92
CA GLY A 134 1.79 -21.22 10.38
C GLY A 134 1.83 -21.28 8.84
N TYR A 135 0.90 -20.66 8.13
CA TYR A 135 0.87 -20.64 6.66
C TYR A 135 1.62 -19.44 6.10
N SER A 136 2.94 -19.49 6.02
CA SER A 136 3.76 -18.36 5.55
C SER A 136 3.88 -18.29 4.02
N MET A 137 3.81 -19.42 3.33
CA MET A 137 3.97 -19.48 1.86
C MET A 137 2.75 -18.93 1.12
N THR A 138 1.55 -19.23 1.60
CA THR A 138 0.30 -18.79 0.93
C THR A 138 0.21 -17.28 0.77
N PRO A 139 0.34 -16.46 1.83
CA PRO A 139 0.32 -15.01 1.66
C PRO A 139 1.50 -14.48 0.83
N ALA A 140 2.68 -15.12 0.91
CA ALA A 140 3.82 -14.70 0.11
C ALA A 140 3.57 -14.89 -1.40
N VAL A 141 3.00 -16.03 -1.80
CA VAL A 141 2.65 -16.31 -3.21
C VAL A 141 1.55 -15.35 -3.69
N LEU A 142 0.49 -15.15 -2.90
CA LEU A 142 -0.59 -14.23 -3.24
C LEU A 142 -0.08 -12.80 -3.44
N THR A 143 0.78 -12.31 -2.55
CA THR A 143 1.38 -10.97 -2.67
C THR A 143 2.27 -10.87 -3.91
N VAL A 144 3.07 -11.89 -4.23
CA VAL A 144 3.90 -11.88 -5.45
C VAL A 144 3.02 -11.84 -6.70
N LEU A 145 1.99 -12.65 -6.78
CA LEU A 145 1.10 -12.70 -7.95
C LEU A 145 0.25 -11.43 -8.06
N GLY A 146 -0.43 -11.03 -7.00
CA GLY A 146 -1.34 -9.89 -7.00
C GLY A 146 -0.63 -8.54 -7.08
N SER A 147 0.41 -8.34 -6.29
CA SER A 147 1.10 -7.04 -6.28
C SER A 147 2.24 -6.95 -7.28
N CYS A 148 3.08 -7.97 -7.45
CA CYS A 148 4.26 -7.85 -8.29
C CYS A 148 3.95 -8.17 -9.76
N VAL A 149 3.43 -9.36 -10.04
CA VAL A 149 3.16 -9.79 -11.43
C VAL A 149 2.10 -8.90 -12.07
N PHE A 150 1.02 -8.61 -11.35
CA PHE A 150 -0.04 -7.72 -11.85
C PHE A 150 0.48 -6.32 -12.19
N ARG A 151 1.34 -5.73 -11.34
CA ARG A 151 1.92 -4.40 -11.60
C ARG A 151 2.79 -4.39 -12.85
N LEU A 152 3.55 -5.44 -13.11
CA LEU A 152 4.32 -5.58 -14.35
C LEU A 152 3.39 -5.65 -15.56
N ILE A 153 2.35 -6.47 -15.50
CA ILE A 153 1.35 -6.55 -16.58
C ILE A 153 0.72 -5.19 -16.83
N TRP A 154 0.33 -4.46 -15.78
CA TRP A 154 -0.25 -3.12 -15.90
C TRP A 154 0.66 -2.14 -16.62
N ILE A 155 1.95 -2.11 -16.26
CA ILE A 155 2.92 -1.21 -16.87
C ILE A 155 3.07 -1.52 -18.38
N TYR A 156 3.20 -2.79 -18.73
CA TYR A 156 3.43 -3.18 -20.13
C TYR A 156 2.16 -3.18 -21.01
N THR A 157 0.97 -3.15 -20.42
CA THR A 157 -0.30 -3.16 -21.15
C THR A 157 -1.03 -1.84 -21.04
N VAL A 158 -1.62 -1.56 -19.87
CA VAL A 158 -2.49 -0.41 -19.64
C VAL A 158 -1.72 0.90 -19.68
N PHE A 159 -0.62 1.00 -18.94
CA PHE A 159 0.19 2.22 -18.92
C PHE A 159 0.86 2.49 -20.27
N ASN A 160 1.27 1.47 -21.00
CA ASN A 160 1.86 1.66 -22.33
C ASN A 160 0.85 2.23 -23.35
N LYS A 161 -0.45 1.95 -23.16
CA LYS A 161 -1.54 2.47 -24.00
C LYS A 161 -2.01 3.86 -23.57
N PHE A 162 -2.07 4.09 -22.26
CA PHE A 162 -2.56 5.33 -21.63
C PHE A 162 -1.45 5.93 -20.77
N ARG A 163 -0.54 6.70 -21.38
CA ARG A 163 0.62 7.30 -20.70
C ARG A 163 0.22 8.56 -19.93
N SER A 164 -0.46 8.40 -18.79
CA SER A 164 -0.69 9.48 -17.83
C SER A 164 -0.19 9.08 -16.45
N PHE A 165 0.19 10.07 -15.63
CA PHE A 165 0.69 9.84 -14.29
C PHE A 165 -0.39 9.24 -13.38
N GLU A 166 -1.64 9.68 -13.51
CA GLU A 166 -2.81 9.15 -12.81
C GLU A 166 -3.01 7.65 -13.13
N MET A 167 -2.90 7.28 -14.41
CA MET A 167 -3.05 5.89 -14.84
C MET A 167 -1.93 5.01 -14.28
N LEU A 168 -0.71 5.55 -14.16
CA LEU A 168 0.39 4.87 -13.50
C LEU A 168 0.11 4.68 -12.01
N MET A 169 -0.38 5.71 -11.31
CA MET A 169 -0.68 5.63 -9.87
C MET A 169 -1.84 4.67 -9.57
N ASN A 170 -2.81 4.53 -10.44
CA ASN A 170 -3.94 3.60 -10.28
C ASN A 170 -3.51 2.12 -10.21
N VAL A 171 -2.29 1.77 -10.59
CA VAL A 171 -1.77 0.41 -10.44
C VAL A 171 -1.76 -0.04 -8.98
N TYR A 172 -1.55 0.88 -8.03
CA TYR A 172 -1.47 0.55 -6.61
C TYR A 172 -2.82 0.07 -6.04
N PRO A 173 -3.90 0.88 -6.07
CA PRO A 173 -5.19 0.45 -5.51
C PRO A 173 -5.76 -0.77 -6.23
N VAL A 174 -5.62 -0.87 -7.55
CA VAL A 174 -6.09 -2.03 -8.29
C VAL A 174 -5.31 -3.29 -7.89
N SER A 175 -3.98 -3.20 -7.73
CA SER A 175 -3.18 -4.34 -7.25
C SER A 175 -3.57 -4.80 -5.84
N TRP A 176 -3.94 -3.88 -4.96
CA TRP A 176 -4.38 -4.21 -3.59
C TRP A 176 -5.74 -4.92 -3.55
N ILE A 177 -6.64 -4.59 -4.47
CA ILE A 177 -7.94 -5.28 -4.60
C ILE A 177 -7.75 -6.71 -5.12
N ILE A 178 -6.77 -6.92 -6.01
CA ILE A 178 -6.51 -8.24 -6.62
C ILE A 178 -5.73 -9.15 -5.68
N THR A 179 -4.86 -8.60 -4.82
CA THR A 179 -4.05 -9.36 -3.86
C THR A 179 -4.88 -9.88 -2.71
#